data_86d93882c6a2eab4a679609a0d0eb04a
#
_entry.id   86d93882c6a2eab4a679609a0d0eb04a
#
_cell.length_a   1.000
_cell.length_b   1.000
_cell.length_c   1.000
_cell.angle_alpha   90.00
_cell.angle_beta   90.00
_cell.angle_gamma   90.00
#
_symmetry.space_group_name_H-M   'P 1'
#
loop_
_entity.id
_entity.type
_entity.pdbx_description
1 polymer ?
#
loop_
_entity_poly.entity_id
_entity_poly.type
_entity_poly.pdbx_seq_one_letter_code
_entity_poly.pdbx_strand_id
1 'polypeptide(L)'
;MSKINKNSIFYKLYLYYNLYFRHKALKKRTSYSQNQEDLFINDYFREKNKGFYIDIGCYHPIKYSNTALLYNRGWYGINIDMNPTSIDLFNIFRKRDINICAAISNKSHEATLYFDHLFSPINTLDKKFSETASKEISFNKHLEKKIYTQKFNELMQAKNIKIKKIDFINIDVEAHDFEVLEGIDLGLFNPKII
;
A
#
# COMPACT_ATOMS: atom_id res chain seq x y z
N MET A 1 -23.92 -4.41 -0.44
CA MET A 1 -22.80 -4.03 -1.34
C MET A 1 -22.92 -4.83 -2.61
N SER A 2 -23.15 -4.19 -3.77
CA SER A 2 -23.03 -4.88 -5.05
C SER A 2 -21.59 -5.37 -5.20
N LYS A 3 -21.40 -6.67 -5.36
CA LYS A 3 -20.07 -7.24 -5.68
C LYS A 3 -19.62 -6.59 -6.98
N ILE A 4 -18.58 -5.75 -6.92
CA ILE A 4 -17.98 -5.21 -8.14
C ILE A 4 -17.50 -6.40 -8.96
N ASN A 5 -18.11 -6.59 -10.13
CA ASN A 5 -17.66 -7.62 -11.04
C ASN A 5 -16.34 -7.18 -11.66
N LYS A 6 -15.22 -7.68 -11.12
CA LYS A 6 -13.87 -7.36 -11.59
C LYS A 6 -13.61 -7.75 -13.06
N ASN A 7 -14.40 -8.66 -13.60
CA ASN A 7 -14.33 -9.05 -15.02
C ASN A 7 -15.11 -8.11 -15.93
N SER A 8 -15.89 -7.18 -15.36
CA SER A 8 -16.67 -6.20 -16.11
C SER A 8 -15.76 -5.24 -16.86
N ILE A 9 -16.10 -4.95 -18.11
CA ILE A 9 -15.44 -3.90 -18.90
C ILE A 9 -15.51 -2.53 -18.19
N PHE A 10 -16.62 -2.24 -17.52
CA PHE A 10 -16.80 -1.00 -16.76
C PHE A 10 -15.80 -0.87 -15.61
N TYR A 11 -15.48 -1.97 -14.91
CA TYR A 11 -14.45 -1.94 -13.87
C TYR A 11 -13.08 -1.65 -14.45
N LYS A 12 -12.71 -2.27 -15.56
CA LYS A 12 -11.45 -1.99 -16.26
C LYS A 12 -11.38 -0.52 -16.71
N LEU A 13 -12.41 -0.03 -17.35
CA LEU A 13 -12.50 1.39 -17.76
C LEU A 13 -12.38 2.34 -16.56
N TYR A 14 -13.00 2.00 -15.43
CA TYR A 14 -12.85 2.76 -14.20
C TYR A 14 -11.41 2.83 -13.71
N LEU A 15 -10.65 1.72 -13.71
CA LEU A 15 -9.24 1.71 -13.30
C LEU A 15 -8.38 2.60 -14.21
N TYR A 16 -8.58 2.53 -15.53
CA TYR A 16 -7.89 3.41 -16.49
C TYR A 16 -8.28 4.88 -16.31
N TYR A 17 -9.57 5.17 -16.14
CA TYR A 17 -10.04 6.53 -15.82
C TYR A 17 -9.41 7.06 -14.55
N ASN A 18 -9.38 6.25 -13.48
CA ASN A 18 -8.78 6.61 -12.20
C ASN A 18 -7.30 6.98 -12.35
N LEU A 19 -6.51 6.14 -13.03
CA LEU A 19 -5.09 6.37 -13.23
C LEU A 19 -4.81 7.58 -14.13
N TYR A 20 -5.34 7.59 -15.33
CA TYR A 20 -4.86 8.48 -16.40
C TYR A 20 -5.61 9.81 -16.45
N PHE A 21 -6.90 9.83 -16.10
CA PHE A 21 -7.71 11.04 -16.15
C PHE A 21 -7.85 11.69 -14.77
N ARG A 22 -8.31 10.95 -13.76
CA ARG A 22 -8.52 11.49 -12.41
C ARG A 22 -7.21 11.87 -11.74
N HIS A 23 -6.21 10.98 -11.75
CA HIS A 23 -4.92 11.19 -11.08
C HIS A 23 -3.79 11.55 -12.03
N LYS A 24 -4.05 11.68 -13.34
CA LYS A 24 -3.11 12.16 -14.35
C LYS A 24 -1.73 11.47 -14.25
N ALA A 25 -1.74 10.13 -14.31
CA ALA A 25 -0.58 9.29 -14.05
C ALA A 25 0.66 9.60 -14.88
N LEU A 26 0.48 10.12 -16.09
CA LEU A 26 1.57 10.47 -16.99
C LEU A 26 2.14 11.87 -16.72
N LYS A 27 1.50 12.69 -15.87
CA LYS A 27 2.00 14.02 -15.52
C LYS A 27 3.15 13.90 -14.55
N LYS A 28 4.32 14.43 -14.90
CA LYS A 28 5.44 14.58 -13.97
C LYS A 28 5.04 15.51 -12.82
N ARG A 29 5.37 15.10 -11.61
CA ARG A 29 5.16 15.84 -10.37
C ARG A 29 6.47 15.97 -9.63
N THR A 30 6.61 17.02 -8.83
CA THR A 30 7.75 17.18 -7.93
C THR A 30 7.66 16.16 -6.79
N SER A 31 6.45 15.96 -6.23
CA SER A 31 6.17 15.00 -5.16
C SER A 31 4.88 14.24 -5.45
N TYR A 32 4.80 13.01 -4.95
CA TYR A 32 3.66 12.10 -5.02
C TYR A 32 3.07 11.77 -3.66
N SER A 33 3.82 11.99 -2.57
CA SER A 33 3.38 11.75 -1.20
C SER A 33 2.41 12.84 -0.71
N GLN A 34 1.92 12.68 0.50
CA GLN A 34 0.96 13.59 1.10
C GLN A 34 1.63 14.87 1.59
N ASN A 35 2.76 14.75 2.29
CA ASN A 35 3.49 15.86 2.92
C ASN A 35 4.94 15.98 2.42
N GLN A 36 5.22 15.51 1.18
CA GLN A 36 6.54 15.56 0.55
C GLN A 36 7.58 14.60 1.17
N GLU A 37 7.16 13.56 1.87
CA GLU A 37 8.05 12.54 2.45
C GLU A 37 8.90 11.87 1.37
N ASP A 38 8.34 11.68 0.18
CA ASP A 38 9.02 11.09 -0.97
C ASP A 38 10.21 11.92 -1.46
N LEU A 39 10.24 13.22 -1.22
CA LEU A 39 11.40 14.08 -1.53
C LEU A 39 12.57 13.78 -0.60
N PHE A 40 12.31 13.65 0.70
CA PHE A 40 13.32 13.26 1.68
C PHE A 40 13.91 11.88 1.36
N ILE A 41 13.06 10.89 1.11
CA ILE A 41 13.45 9.53 0.75
C ILE A 41 14.30 9.55 -0.54
N ASN A 42 13.85 10.30 -1.54
CA ASN A 42 14.53 10.43 -2.82
C ASN A 42 15.90 11.09 -2.68
N ASP A 43 16.04 12.12 -1.83
CA ASP A 43 17.32 12.79 -1.55
C ASP A 43 18.26 11.87 -0.79
N TYR A 44 17.80 11.18 0.24
CA TYR A 44 18.61 10.21 0.98
C TYR A 44 19.25 9.16 0.06
N PHE A 45 18.50 8.69 -0.95
CA PHE A 45 18.98 7.72 -1.91
C PHE A 45 19.48 8.35 -3.22
N ARG A 46 19.85 9.64 -3.25
CA ARG A 46 20.23 10.35 -4.49
C ARG A 46 21.36 9.68 -5.27
N GLU A 47 22.37 9.14 -4.55
CA GLU A 47 23.53 8.47 -5.14
C GLU A 47 23.25 7.01 -5.55
N LYS A 48 22.05 6.49 -5.24
CA LYS A 48 21.68 5.11 -5.53
C LYS A 48 20.67 5.01 -6.65
N ASN A 49 21.10 4.63 -7.85
CA ASN A 49 20.26 4.57 -9.04
C ASN A 49 19.22 3.46 -9.04
N LYS A 50 19.50 2.33 -8.37
CA LYS A 50 18.60 1.17 -8.28
C LYS A 50 18.56 0.64 -6.86
N GLY A 51 17.39 0.30 -6.37
CA GLY A 51 17.18 -0.28 -5.06
C GLY A 51 15.90 -1.07 -4.99
N PHE A 52 15.66 -1.64 -3.82
CA PHE A 52 14.49 -2.46 -3.56
C PHE A 52 13.73 -1.93 -2.34
N TYR A 53 12.43 -1.71 -2.52
CA TYR A 53 11.55 -1.24 -1.45
C TYR A 53 10.42 -2.21 -1.15
N ILE A 54 9.87 -2.08 0.06
CA ILE A 54 8.60 -2.65 0.49
C ILE A 54 7.65 -1.49 0.80
N ASP A 55 6.43 -1.56 0.30
CA ASP A 55 5.38 -0.55 0.49
C ASP A 55 4.12 -1.26 1.03
N ILE A 56 3.89 -1.15 2.34
CA ILE A 56 2.77 -1.80 3.04
C ILE A 56 1.73 -0.74 3.36
N GLY A 57 0.48 -0.95 2.90
CA GLY A 57 -0.55 0.07 2.86
C GLY A 57 -0.38 0.99 1.65
N CYS A 58 0.03 0.43 0.52
CA CYS A 58 0.48 1.20 -0.65
C CYS A 58 -0.62 2.03 -1.34
N TYR A 59 -1.90 1.83 -1.02
CA TYR A 59 -3.08 2.59 -1.42
C TYR A 59 -3.21 2.84 -2.93
N HIS A 60 -2.36 3.69 -3.51
CA HIS A 60 -2.47 4.10 -4.92
C HIS A 60 -1.09 4.35 -5.54
N PRO A 61 -0.82 3.91 -6.80
CA PRO A 61 0.53 3.96 -7.38
C PRO A 61 1.08 5.38 -7.63
N ILE A 62 0.24 6.43 -7.47
CA ILE A 62 0.59 7.81 -7.77
C ILE A 62 0.15 8.78 -6.69
N LYS A 63 -1.06 8.62 -6.14
CA LYS A 63 -1.61 9.51 -5.12
C LYS A 63 -1.16 9.05 -3.74
N TYR A 64 -0.59 9.94 -2.95
CA TYR A 64 -0.09 9.69 -1.59
C TYR A 64 0.94 8.54 -1.53
N SER A 65 1.81 8.48 -2.55
CA SER A 65 2.77 7.39 -2.69
C SER A 65 4.17 7.83 -2.34
N ASN A 66 4.73 7.26 -1.28
CA ASN A 66 6.10 7.50 -0.83
C ASN A 66 7.15 6.80 -1.71
N THR A 67 6.72 5.82 -2.53
CA THR A 67 7.60 5.02 -3.39
C THR A 67 7.57 5.42 -4.87
N ALA A 68 6.68 6.36 -5.28
CA ALA A 68 6.50 6.71 -6.69
C ALA A 68 7.75 7.33 -7.32
N LEU A 69 8.46 8.22 -6.62
CA LEU A 69 9.71 8.81 -7.12
C LEU A 69 10.79 7.76 -7.31
N LEU A 70 10.95 6.84 -6.36
CA LEU A 70 11.90 5.74 -6.47
C LEU A 70 11.59 4.83 -7.66
N TYR A 71 10.31 4.47 -7.83
CA TYR A 71 9.88 3.70 -8.99
C TYR A 71 10.21 4.40 -10.31
N ASN A 72 9.95 5.70 -10.42
CA ASN A 72 10.28 6.50 -11.61
C ASN A 72 11.78 6.56 -11.91
N ARG A 73 12.64 6.44 -10.88
CA ARG A 73 14.09 6.33 -11.00
C ARG A 73 14.58 4.93 -11.39
N GLY A 74 13.69 3.96 -11.57
CA GLY A 74 14.05 2.60 -11.96
C GLY A 74 14.20 1.61 -10.81
N TRP A 75 13.83 2.00 -9.58
CA TRP A 75 13.70 1.07 -8.47
C TRP A 75 12.53 0.11 -8.70
N TYR A 76 12.50 -0.96 -7.96
CA TYR A 76 11.39 -1.92 -7.94
C TYR A 76 11.18 -2.42 -6.51
N GLY A 77 10.03 -3.03 -6.26
CA GLY A 77 9.72 -3.47 -4.92
C GLY A 77 8.52 -4.39 -4.82
N ILE A 78 8.01 -4.50 -3.60
CA ILE A 78 6.77 -5.21 -3.30
C ILE A 78 5.78 -4.20 -2.73
N ASN A 79 4.63 -4.09 -3.36
CA ASN A 79 3.52 -3.27 -2.88
C ASN A 79 2.47 -4.21 -2.28
N ILE A 80 2.02 -3.93 -1.06
CA ILE A 80 1.05 -4.74 -0.33
C ILE A 80 -0.08 -3.84 0.13
N ASP A 81 -1.31 -4.25 -0.15
CA ASP A 81 -2.51 -3.57 0.33
C ASP A 81 -3.64 -4.60 0.49
N MET A 82 -4.46 -4.43 1.52
CA MET A 82 -5.63 -5.29 1.71
C MET A 82 -6.77 -4.98 0.75
N ASN A 83 -6.73 -3.81 0.10
CA ASN A 83 -7.72 -3.42 -0.89
C ASN A 83 -7.37 -3.99 -2.27
N PRO A 84 -8.17 -4.93 -2.79
CA PRO A 84 -7.88 -5.54 -4.09
C PRO A 84 -7.94 -4.55 -5.26
N THR A 85 -8.62 -3.41 -5.12
CA THR A 85 -8.66 -2.39 -6.18
C THR A 85 -7.38 -1.57 -6.21
N SER A 86 -6.77 -1.28 -5.06
CA SER A 86 -5.43 -0.70 -4.98
C SER A 86 -4.44 -1.56 -5.75
N ILE A 87 -4.42 -2.85 -5.48
CA ILE A 87 -3.51 -3.79 -6.16
C ILE A 87 -3.79 -3.89 -7.67
N ASP A 88 -5.05 -3.84 -8.09
CA ASP A 88 -5.39 -3.81 -9.52
C ASP A 88 -4.83 -2.55 -10.23
N LEU A 89 -4.83 -1.38 -9.55
CA LEU A 89 -4.20 -0.14 -10.05
C LEU A 89 -2.68 -0.29 -10.16
N PHE A 90 -2.03 -0.88 -9.13
CA PHE A 90 -0.60 -1.16 -9.15
C PHE A 90 -0.23 -2.14 -10.28
N ASN A 91 -1.00 -3.19 -10.51
CA ASN A 91 -0.77 -4.15 -11.59
C ASN A 91 -0.82 -3.50 -12.99
N ILE A 92 -1.62 -2.46 -13.17
CA ILE A 92 -1.66 -1.70 -14.42
C ILE A 92 -0.44 -0.78 -14.55
N PHE A 93 -0.07 -0.07 -13.48
CA PHE A 93 0.88 1.03 -13.56
C PHE A 93 2.31 0.67 -13.13
N ARG A 94 2.47 -0.16 -12.08
CA ARG A 94 3.76 -0.57 -11.49
C ARG A 94 4.17 -1.98 -11.92
N LYS A 95 4.37 -2.19 -13.21
CA LYS A 95 4.61 -3.52 -13.81
C LYS A 95 5.95 -4.17 -13.42
N ARG A 96 6.92 -3.40 -12.92
CA ARG A 96 8.20 -3.94 -12.43
C ARG A 96 8.11 -4.45 -11.01
N ASP A 97 7.05 -4.08 -10.30
CA ASP A 97 6.85 -4.44 -8.90
C ASP A 97 6.05 -5.73 -8.77
N ILE A 98 6.21 -6.36 -7.63
CA ILE A 98 5.34 -7.44 -7.16
C ILE A 98 4.22 -6.79 -6.36
N ASN A 99 2.97 -7.01 -6.77
CA ASN A 99 1.81 -6.38 -6.14
C ASN A 99 0.94 -7.45 -5.49
N ILE A 100 0.72 -7.35 -4.17
CA ILE A 100 0.09 -8.42 -3.38
C ILE A 100 -1.12 -7.86 -2.62
N CYS A 101 -2.28 -8.49 -2.82
CA CYS A 101 -3.46 -8.20 -2.01
C CYS A 101 -3.41 -9.03 -0.71
N ALA A 102 -3.04 -8.39 0.39
CA ALA A 102 -2.95 -9.01 1.72
C ALA A 102 -3.03 -7.95 2.82
N ALA A 103 -3.44 -8.37 4.02
CA ALA A 103 -3.35 -7.59 5.24
C ALA A 103 -2.16 -8.09 6.07
N ILE A 104 -1.24 -7.20 6.42
CA ILE A 104 -0.04 -7.51 7.21
C ILE A 104 -0.26 -7.12 8.67
N SER A 105 0.26 -7.95 9.59
CA SER A 105 0.26 -7.73 11.04
C SER A 105 1.39 -8.54 11.69
N ASN A 106 1.55 -8.40 13.02
CA ASN A 106 2.47 -9.24 13.81
C ASN A 106 1.95 -10.67 14.06
N LYS A 107 0.70 -10.96 13.68
CA LYS A 107 0.05 -12.27 13.88
C LYS A 107 -0.77 -12.67 12.66
N SER A 108 -0.79 -13.98 12.40
CA SER A 108 -1.65 -14.58 11.37
C SER A 108 -2.96 -15.04 12.01
N HIS A 109 -4.01 -14.23 11.88
CA HIS A 109 -5.31 -14.49 12.52
C HIS A 109 -6.45 -13.77 11.78
N GLU A 110 -7.69 -14.13 12.14
CA GLU A 110 -8.87 -13.38 11.70
C GLU A 110 -8.95 -12.03 12.43
N ALA A 111 -9.08 -10.94 11.69
CA ALA A 111 -9.25 -9.59 12.21
C ALA A 111 -10.48 -8.91 11.59
N THR A 112 -10.94 -7.82 12.19
CA THR A 112 -12.04 -7.01 11.66
C THR A 112 -11.47 -5.79 10.98
N LEU A 113 -11.74 -5.64 9.67
CA LEU A 113 -11.46 -4.43 8.90
C LEU A 113 -12.63 -3.46 9.06
N TYR A 114 -12.30 -2.23 9.41
CA TYR A 114 -13.23 -1.09 9.46
C TYR A 114 -12.99 -0.19 8.25
N PHE A 115 -14.06 0.17 7.53
CA PHE A 115 -13.97 0.99 6.32
C PHE A 115 -15.28 1.69 6.01
N ASP A 116 -15.25 2.77 5.24
CA ASP A 116 -16.45 3.48 4.78
C ASP A 116 -16.84 3.10 3.34
N HIS A 117 -15.86 2.99 2.46
CA HIS A 117 -16.05 2.56 1.07
C HIS A 117 -14.79 1.89 0.50
N LEU A 118 -14.94 1.24 -0.67
CA LEU A 118 -13.88 0.41 -1.28
C LEU A 118 -12.59 1.15 -1.66
N PHE A 119 -12.62 2.47 -1.74
CA PHE A 119 -11.49 3.31 -2.14
C PHE A 119 -11.06 4.28 -1.01
N SER A 120 -11.51 4.02 0.21
CA SER A 120 -11.12 4.82 1.35
C SER A 120 -9.61 4.73 1.59
N PRO A 121 -8.93 5.84 1.80
CA PRO A 121 -7.55 5.81 2.26
C PRO A 121 -7.43 5.39 3.73
N ILE A 122 -8.51 5.46 4.50
CA ILE A 122 -8.56 5.24 5.94
C ILE A 122 -9.19 3.90 6.33
N ASN A 123 -8.86 2.84 5.60
CA ASN A 123 -9.20 1.47 5.98
C ASN A 123 -8.27 1.03 7.11
N THR A 124 -8.80 0.62 8.26
CA THR A 124 -8.00 0.30 9.44
C THR A 124 -8.44 -1.00 10.11
N LEU A 125 -7.53 -1.62 10.85
CA LEU A 125 -7.82 -2.72 11.78
C LEU A 125 -8.06 -2.21 13.21
N ASP A 126 -7.76 -0.93 13.49
CA ASP A 126 -7.97 -0.31 14.80
C ASP A 126 -9.38 0.26 14.93
N LYS A 127 -10.17 -0.30 15.86
CA LYS A 127 -11.54 0.13 16.10
C LYS A 127 -11.63 1.57 16.63
N LYS A 128 -10.70 1.98 17.51
CA LYS A 128 -10.71 3.32 18.12
C LYS A 128 -10.40 4.37 17.08
N PHE A 129 -9.40 4.11 16.24
CA PHE A 129 -9.07 4.98 15.13
C PHE A 129 -10.28 5.15 14.19
N SER A 130 -10.92 4.06 13.82
CA SER A 130 -12.11 4.08 12.98
C SER A 130 -13.27 4.89 13.60
N GLU A 131 -13.52 4.77 14.89
CA GLU A 131 -14.54 5.54 15.63
C GLU A 131 -14.20 7.04 15.67
N THR A 132 -12.93 7.41 15.85
CA THR A 132 -12.47 8.79 15.87
C THR A 132 -12.55 9.41 14.49
N ALA A 133 -12.02 8.74 13.46
CA ALA A 133 -12.08 9.18 12.08
C ALA A 133 -13.53 9.38 11.61
N SER A 134 -14.46 8.55 12.08
CA SER A 134 -15.89 8.69 11.78
C SER A 134 -16.50 9.99 12.30
N LYS A 135 -16.02 10.49 13.44
CA LYS A 135 -16.51 11.75 14.03
C LYS A 135 -15.95 12.98 13.34
N GLU A 136 -14.68 12.90 12.92
CA GLU A 136 -13.95 14.06 12.36
C GLU A 136 -14.13 14.24 10.86
N ILE A 137 -14.29 13.15 10.10
CA ILE A 137 -14.25 13.15 8.62
C ILE A 137 -15.61 12.73 8.02
N SER A 138 -16.74 13.06 8.63
CA SER A 138 -18.09 12.78 8.08
C SER A 138 -18.20 11.39 7.40
N PHE A 139 -17.82 10.35 8.11
CA PHE A 139 -17.96 8.97 7.65
C PHE A 139 -19.45 8.64 7.49
N ASN A 140 -19.90 8.47 6.26
CA ASN A 140 -21.33 8.23 5.98
C ASN A 140 -21.79 6.81 6.36
N LYS A 141 -20.88 5.86 6.54
CA LYS A 141 -21.20 4.48 6.96
C LYS A 141 -19.98 3.78 7.55
N HIS A 142 -20.12 3.27 8.76
CA HIS A 142 -19.21 2.31 9.36
C HIS A 142 -19.52 0.92 8.79
N LEU A 143 -18.60 0.38 8.02
CA LEU A 143 -18.69 -0.97 7.48
C LEU A 143 -17.62 -1.84 8.12
N GLU A 144 -17.98 -3.07 8.43
CA GLU A 144 -17.07 -4.06 8.98
C GLU A 144 -16.97 -5.28 8.06
N LYS A 145 -15.79 -5.84 7.97
CA LYS A 145 -15.54 -7.06 7.22
C LYS A 145 -14.49 -7.91 7.93
N LYS A 146 -14.75 -9.21 8.07
CA LYS A 146 -13.72 -10.15 8.50
C LYS A 146 -12.69 -10.36 7.40
N ILE A 147 -11.42 -10.25 7.76
CA ILE A 147 -10.26 -10.51 6.91
C ILE A 147 -9.27 -11.38 7.67
N TYR A 148 -8.31 -11.96 6.95
CA TYR A 148 -7.22 -12.71 7.54
C TYR A 148 -5.93 -11.91 7.42
N THR A 149 -5.27 -11.64 8.55
CA THR A 149 -3.96 -11.00 8.59
C THR A 149 -2.84 -12.04 8.49
N GLN A 150 -1.66 -11.63 8.03
CA GLN A 150 -0.49 -12.49 7.91
C GLN A 150 0.76 -11.73 8.35
N LYS A 151 1.74 -12.45 8.91
CA LYS A 151 3.08 -11.88 9.08
C LYS A 151 3.76 -11.72 7.72
N PHE A 152 4.54 -10.65 7.58
CA PHE A 152 5.24 -10.37 6.32
C PHE A 152 6.09 -11.56 5.85
N ASN A 153 6.90 -12.14 6.75
CA ASN A 153 7.79 -13.24 6.39
C ASN A 153 7.02 -14.49 5.95
N GLU A 154 5.90 -14.81 6.61
CA GLU A 154 5.02 -15.93 6.23
C GLU A 154 4.41 -15.72 4.85
N LEU A 155 3.97 -14.48 4.54
CA LEU A 155 3.45 -14.13 3.22
C LEU A 155 4.53 -14.29 2.14
N MET A 156 5.76 -13.83 2.39
CA MET A 156 6.87 -13.98 1.43
C MET A 156 7.18 -15.46 1.17
N GLN A 157 7.22 -16.26 2.23
CA GLN A 157 7.43 -17.71 2.12
C GLN A 157 6.30 -18.39 1.34
N ALA A 158 5.04 -18.11 1.68
CA ALA A 158 3.87 -18.68 0.99
C ALA A 158 3.82 -18.31 -0.51
N LYS A 159 4.34 -17.14 -0.88
CA LYS A 159 4.44 -16.68 -2.27
C LYS A 159 5.72 -17.13 -2.98
N ASN A 160 6.63 -17.84 -2.28
CA ASN A 160 7.94 -18.24 -2.82
C ASN A 160 8.81 -17.03 -3.26
N ILE A 161 8.63 -15.89 -2.60
CA ILE A 161 9.36 -14.64 -2.89
C ILE A 161 10.62 -14.60 -2.02
N LYS A 162 11.78 -14.63 -2.68
CA LYS A 162 13.09 -14.53 -2.02
C LYS A 162 13.59 -13.09 -2.05
N ILE A 163 13.67 -12.47 -0.88
CA ILE A 163 14.19 -11.11 -0.70
C ILE A 163 15.65 -11.23 -0.21
N LYS A 164 16.58 -10.66 -0.95
CA LYS A 164 18.00 -10.65 -0.57
C LYS A 164 18.35 -9.47 0.32
N LYS A 165 17.76 -8.33 0.05
CA LYS A 165 18.00 -7.06 0.76
C LYS A 165 16.85 -6.11 0.52
N ILE A 166 16.53 -5.33 1.55
CA ILE A 166 15.58 -4.22 1.46
C ILE A 166 16.35 -2.93 1.70
N ASP A 167 16.15 -1.92 0.87
CA ASP A 167 16.75 -0.61 1.07
C ASP A 167 15.82 0.33 1.83
N PHE A 168 14.54 0.27 1.53
CA PHE A 168 13.50 1.12 2.11
C PHE A 168 12.23 0.32 2.41
N ILE A 169 11.64 0.55 3.58
CA ILE A 169 10.31 0.04 3.95
C ILE A 169 9.41 1.24 4.20
N ASN A 170 8.28 1.30 3.54
CA ASN A 170 7.17 2.19 3.86
C ASN A 170 6.07 1.37 4.55
N ILE A 171 5.56 1.87 5.68
CA ILE A 171 4.42 1.32 6.40
C ILE A 171 3.44 2.47 6.62
N ASP A 172 2.22 2.34 6.10
CA ASP A 172 1.15 3.33 6.23
C ASP A 172 -0.20 2.59 6.23
N VAL A 173 -0.57 2.03 7.38
CA VAL A 173 -1.73 1.14 7.54
C VAL A 173 -2.75 1.64 8.57
N GLU A 174 -2.78 2.96 8.76
CA GLU A 174 -3.80 3.67 9.53
C GLU A 174 -3.96 3.10 10.96
N ALA A 175 -3.03 3.51 11.83
CA ALA A 175 -2.95 3.16 13.26
C ALA A 175 -2.65 1.66 13.55
N HIS A 176 -2.10 0.91 12.59
CA HIS A 176 -1.66 -0.47 12.78
C HIS A 176 -0.19 -0.68 12.36
N ASP A 177 0.56 0.43 12.24
CA ASP A 177 1.93 0.46 11.71
C ASP A 177 2.91 -0.28 12.61
N PHE A 178 2.71 -0.18 13.93
CA PHE A 178 3.58 -0.82 14.92
C PHE A 178 3.48 -2.35 14.85
N GLU A 179 2.28 -2.89 14.76
CA GLU A 179 2.04 -4.33 14.64
C GLU A 179 2.61 -4.87 13.32
N VAL A 180 2.53 -4.09 12.24
CA VAL A 180 3.18 -4.46 10.98
C VAL A 180 4.68 -4.49 11.13
N LEU A 181 5.27 -3.48 11.77
CA LEU A 181 6.72 -3.40 12.01
C LEU A 181 7.23 -4.57 12.86
N GLU A 182 6.50 -4.94 13.93
CA GLU A 182 6.81 -6.12 14.74
C GLU A 182 6.74 -7.44 13.96
N GLY A 183 5.92 -7.48 12.91
CA GLY A 183 5.76 -8.64 12.04
C GLY A 183 6.88 -8.82 11.00
N ILE A 184 7.83 -7.87 10.91
CA ILE A 184 8.94 -7.88 9.96
C ILE A 184 10.25 -8.21 10.69
N ASP A 185 11.00 -9.18 10.20
CA ASP A 185 12.36 -9.47 10.71
C ASP A 185 13.36 -8.44 10.17
N LEU A 186 13.48 -7.31 10.89
CA LEU A 186 14.39 -6.23 10.52
C LEU A 186 15.87 -6.67 10.55
N GLY A 187 16.23 -7.60 11.43
CA GLY A 187 17.59 -8.14 11.51
C GLY A 187 17.99 -8.90 10.24
N LEU A 188 17.03 -9.61 9.65
CA LEU A 188 17.23 -10.34 8.39
C LEU A 188 17.38 -9.39 7.19
N PHE A 189 16.59 -8.35 7.12
CA PHE A 189 16.51 -7.49 5.93
C PHE A 189 17.40 -6.24 6.00
N ASN A 190 17.71 -5.76 7.20
CA ASN A 190 18.53 -4.59 7.50
C ASN A 190 18.26 -3.37 6.57
N PRO A 191 17.05 -2.85 6.54
CA PRO A 191 16.69 -1.71 5.70
C PRO A 191 17.48 -0.46 6.11
N LYS A 192 17.66 0.46 5.17
CA LYS A 192 18.36 1.74 5.43
C LYS A 192 17.43 2.81 6.02
N ILE A 193 16.15 2.77 5.63
CA ILE A 193 15.08 3.63 6.12
C ILE A 193 13.82 2.77 6.32
N ILE A 194 13.07 3.12 7.35
CA ILE A 194 11.71 2.64 7.59
C ILE A 194 10.83 3.86 7.75
#